data_98fc5a1b0468459478bba267c8d73181
#
_entry.id   98fc5a1b0468459478bba267c8d73181
#
_cell.length_a   1.000
_cell.length_b   1.000
_cell.length_c   1.000
_cell.angle_alpha   90.00
_cell.angle_beta   90.00
_cell.angle_gamma   90.00
#
_symmetry.space_group_name_H-M   'P 1'
#
loop_
_entity.id
_entity.type
_entity.pdbx_description
1 polymer ?
#
loop_
_entity_poly.entity_id
_entity_poly.type
_entity_poly.pdbx_seq_one_letter_code
_entity_poly.pdbx_strand_id
1 'polypeptide(L)'
;MKIALMMENSQAAKNAIILKELNAVAGEKEYPVYNVGMSDEQDHHLTYIHLGIMASILLNSKAVDFVVAGCGTGQGALMSLNLHPGVICGYCIDPADAFLLSLINI
;
A
#
# COMPACT_ATOMS: atom_id res chain seq x y z
N MET A 1 15.20 -0.14 1.95
CA MET A 1 13.99 0.02 1.12
C MET A 1 13.02 0.95 1.82
N LYS A 2 12.49 1.92 1.12
CA LYS A 2 11.49 2.86 1.66
C LYS A 2 10.09 2.38 1.28
N ILE A 3 9.23 2.26 2.28
CA ILE A 3 7.88 1.68 2.12
C ILE A 3 6.83 2.74 2.42
N ALA A 4 5.81 2.86 1.57
CA ALA A 4 4.64 3.69 1.84
C ALA A 4 3.43 2.80 2.14
N LEU A 5 2.65 3.20 3.14
CA LEU A 5 1.34 2.59 3.42
C LEU A 5 0.26 3.57 2.97
N MET A 6 -0.70 3.10 2.19
CA MET A 6 -1.85 3.89 1.77
C MET A 6 -3.11 3.03 1.77
N MET A 7 -3.98 3.28 2.73
CA MET A 7 -5.28 2.63 2.82
C MET A 7 -6.37 3.57 2.33
N GLU A 8 -7.36 3.03 1.65
CA GLU A 8 -8.48 3.79 1.14
C GLU A 8 -9.49 4.07 2.28
N ASN A 9 -10.39 5.04 2.10
CA ASN A 9 -11.21 5.60 3.17
C ASN A 9 -12.11 4.58 3.89
N SER A 10 -12.59 3.54 3.21
CA SER A 10 -13.43 2.53 3.85
C SER A 10 -12.67 1.69 4.88
N GLN A 11 -11.34 1.76 4.87
CA GLN A 11 -10.46 1.02 5.77
C GLN A 11 -9.72 1.94 6.75
N ALA A 12 -10.22 3.15 6.95
CA ALA A 12 -9.59 4.12 7.85
C ALA A 12 -9.35 3.55 9.25
N ALA A 13 -10.32 2.79 9.77
CA ALA A 13 -10.20 2.17 11.10
C ALA A 13 -9.08 1.12 11.19
N LYS A 14 -8.66 0.55 10.06
CA LYS A 14 -7.61 -0.47 10.03
C LYS A 14 -6.22 0.11 9.75
N ASN A 15 -6.14 1.36 9.35
CA ASN A 15 -4.87 1.95 8.95
C ASN A 15 -3.83 1.91 10.06
N ALA A 16 -4.20 2.30 11.28
CA ALA A 16 -3.29 2.31 12.41
C ALA A 16 -2.78 0.91 12.77
N ILE A 17 -3.65 -0.10 12.69
CA ILE A 17 -3.29 -1.49 12.98
C ILE A 17 -2.28 -2.00 11.96
N ILE A 18 -2.55 -1.76 10.68
CA ILE A 18 -1.67 -2.18 9.59
C ILE A 18 -0.33 -1.45 9.68
N LEU A 19 -0.35 -0.17 9.97
CA LEU A 19 0.87 0.63 10.13
C LEU A 19 1.74 0.08 11.26
N LYS A 20 1.14 -0.29 12.38
CA LYS A 20 1.85 -0.88 13.52
C LYS A 20 2.55 -2.18 13.13
N GLU A 21 1.81 -3.09 12.47
CA GLU A 21 2.36 -4.38 12.06
C GLU A 21 3.44 -4.22 10.99
N LEU A 22 3.23 -3.31 10.05
CA LEU A 22 4.20 -3.04 8.99
C LEU A 22 5.49 -2.44 9.56
N ASN A 23 5.39 -1.53 10.52
CA ASN A 23 6.55 -0.98 11.20
C ASN A 23 7.33 -2.04 11.97
N ALA A 24 6.64 -2.99 12.61
CA ALA A 24 7.28 -4.07 13.34
C ALA A 24 8.13 -4.95 12.41
N VAL A 25 7.57 -5.34 11.27
CA VAL A 25 8.26 -6.19 10.29
C VAL A 25 9.38 -5.42 9.58
N ALA A 26 9.10 -4.21 9.12
CA ALA A 26 10.08 -3.39 8.41
C ALA A 26 11.22 -2.94 9.32
N GLY A 27 10.94 -2.73 10.61
CA GLY A 27 11.94 -2.34 11.59
C GLY A 27 13.04 -3.37 11.78
N GLU A 28 12.74 -4.65 11.62
CA GLU A 28 13.75 -5.72 11.69
C GLU A 28 14.81 -5.58 10.60
N LYS A 29 14.46 -4.95 9.49
CA LYS A 29 15.36 -4.71 8.37
C LYS A 29 15.77 -3.24 8.25
N GLU A 30 15.39 -2.43 9.22
CA GLU A 30 15.66 -0.98 9.24
C GLU A 30 15.08 -0.25 8.02
N TYR A 31 13.95 -0.73 7.50
CA TYR A 31 13.24 -0.07 6.40
C TYR A 31 12.30 1.00 6.95
N PRO A 32 12.40 2.26 6.50
CA PRO A 32 11.46 3.29 6.92
C PRO A 32 10.08 3.06 6.29
N VAL A 33 9.03 3.29 7.09
CA VAL A 33 7.64 3.20 6.64
C VAL A 33 7.02 4.59 6.76
N TYR A 34 6.41 5.05 5.68
CA TYR A 34 5.71 6.33 5.62
C TYR A 34 4.22 6.08 5.49
N ASN A 35 3.45 6.59 6.45
CA ASN A 35 2.00 6.55 6.38
C ASN A 35 1.52 7.72 5.52
N VAL A 36 1.09 7.44 4.30
CA VAL A 36 0.48 8.42 3.40
C VAL A 36 -1.02 8.19 3.24
N GLY A 37 -1.58 7.32 4.08
CA GLY A 37 -3.00 7.01 4.11
C GLY A 37 -3.75 7.83 5.16
N MET A 38 -4.72 7.19 5.79
CA MET A 38 -5.56 7.83 6.80
C MET A 38 -4.83 8.08 8.09
N SER A 39 -5.10 9.24 8.74
CA SER A 39 -4.48 9.60 10.02
C SER A 39 -5.18 8.94 11.21
N ASP A 40 -6.49 8.74 11.10
CA ASP A 40 -7.32 8.08 12.13
C ASP A 40 -8.60 7.54 11.49
N GLU A 41 -9.43 6.88 12.29
CA GLU A 41 -10.66 6.24 11.80
C GLU A 41 -11.73 7.24 11.33
N GLN A 42 -11.58 8.52 11.66
CA GLN A 42 -12.49 9.57 11.23
C GLN A 42 -12.03 10.26 9.94
N ASP A 43 -10.86 9.90 9.47
CA ASP A 43 -10.26 10.47 8.27
C ASP A 43 -10.76 9.68 7.04
N HIS A 44 -11.48 10.34 6.14
CA HIS A 44 -12.12 9.69 5.00
C HIS A 44 -11.86 10.38 3.68
N HIS A 45 -10.66 10.90 3.47
CA HIS A 45 -10.37 11.71 2.28
C HIS A 45 -9.74 10.95 1.10
N LEU A 46 -9.28 9.71 1.29
CA LEU A 46 -8.63 8.95 0.21
C LEU A 46 -9.55 7.88 -0.36
N THR A 47 -9.82 7.97 -1.68
CA THR A 47 -10.50 6.90 -2.42
C THR A 47 -9.47 5.99 -3.09
N TYR A 48 -9.91 4.85 -3.64
CA TYR A 48 -9.00 3.96 -4.39
C TYR A 48 -8.42 4.65 -5.63
N ILE A 49 -9.10 5.64 -6.20
CA ILE A 49 -8.59 6.42 -7.33
C ILE A 49 -7.37 7.24 -6.90
N HIS A 50 -7.43 7.87 -5.74
CA HIS A 50 -6.31 8.61 -5.18
C HIS A 50 -5.11 7.70 -4.93
N LEU A 51 -5.33 6.46 -4.49
CA LEU A 51 -4.26 5.51 -4.22
C LEU A 51 -3.41 5.27 -5.47
N GLY A 52 -4.05 5.08 -6.62
CA GLY A 52 -3.33 4.85 -7.87
C GLY A 52 -2.45 6.04 -8.25
N ILE A 53 -2.99 7.26 -8.15
CA ILE A 53 -2.25 8.48 -8.46
C ILE A 53 -1.07 8.65 -7.50
N MET A 54 -1.31 8.49 -6.21
CA MET A 54 -0.27 8.64 -5.17
C MET A 54 0.84 7.62 -5.34
N ALA A 55 0.50 6.35 -5.54
CA ALA A 55 1.48 5.29 -5.75
C ALA A 55 2.33 5.55 -6.99
N SER A 56 1.70 5.97 -8.07
CA SER A 56 2.39 6.32 -9.32
C SER A 56 3.44 7.41 -9.09
N ILE A 57 3.06 8.48 -8.42
CA ILE A 57 3.98 9.59 -8.14
C ILE A 57 5.14 9.13 -7.25
N LEU A 58 4.83 8.43 -6.17
CA LEU A 58 5.84 8.02 -5.19
C LEU A 58 6.83 7.00 -5.75
N LEU A 59 6.35 6.03 -6.51
CA LEU A 59 7.20 4.99 -7.09
C LEU A 59 8.03 5.52 -8.27
N ASN A 60 7.41 6.27 -9.18
CA ASN A 60 8.11 6.77 -10.36
C ASN A 60 9.12 7.87 -10.03
N SER A 61 8.85 8.66 -9.00
CA SER A 61 9.82 9.67 -8.52
C SER A 61 10.93 9.08 -7.65
N LYS A 62 10.83 7.80 -7.31
CA LYS A 62 11.77 7.12 -6.41
C LYS A 62 11.72 7.63 -4.97
N ALA A 63 10.63 8.30 -4.59
CA ALA A 63 10.42 8.72 -3.21
C ALA A 63 10.25 7.51 -2.29
N VAL A 64 9.62 6.43 -2.81
CA VAL A 64 9.55 5.13 -2.13
C VAL A 64 9.90 4.02 -3.12
N ASP A 65 10.23 2.85 -2.58
CA ASP A 65 10.59 1.67 -3.36
C ASP A 65 9.45 0.65 -3.42
N PHE A 66 8.55 0.69 -2.45
CA PHE A 66 7.48 -0.29 -2.31
C PHE A 66 6.24 0.36 -1.70
N VAL A 67 5.07 -0.08 -2.13
CA VAL A 67 3.79 0.42 -1.62
C VAL A 67 2.95 -0.74 -1.11
N VAL A 68 2.39 -0.58 0.08
CA VAL A 68 1.34 -1.44 0.62
C VAL A 68 0.05 -0.63 0.56
N ALA A 69 -0.92 -1.13 -0.16
CA ALA A 69 -2.20 -0.44 -0.35
C ALA A 69 -3.36 -1.38 -0.07
N GLY A 70 -4.50 -0.83 0.29
CA GLY A 70 -5.70 -1.62 0.53
C GLY A 70 -6.97 -0.82 0.43
N CYS A 71 -8.05 -1.52 0.11
CA CYS A 71 -9.41 -0.98 0.14
C CYS A 71 -10.36 -2.06 0.65
N GLY A 72 -11.68 -1.83 0.56
CA GLY A 72 -12.66 -2.76 1.13
C GLY A 72 -12.56 -4.18 0.60
N THR A 73 -12.51 -4.36 -0.73
CA THR A 73 -12.37 -5.67 -1.36
C THR A 73 -10.97 -5.92 -1.92
N GLY A 74 -10.15 -4.89 -2.03
CA GLY A 74 -8.86 -4.94 -2.70
C GLY A 74 -8.94 -4.78 -4.21
N GLN A 75 -10.12 -4.94 -4.82
CA GLN A 75 -10.26 -4.90 -6.27
C GLN A 75 -10.09 -3.49 -6.83
N GLY A 76 -10.71 -2.49 -6.18
CA GLY A 76 -10.58 -1.10 -6.60
C GLY A 76 -9.15 -0.60 -6.53
N ALA A 77 -8.45 -0.88 -5.45
CA ALA A 77 -7.05 -0.54 -5.29
C ALA A 77 -6.18 -1.23 -6.33
N LEU A 78 -6.38 -2.54 -6.53
CA LEU A 78 -5.64 -3.32 -7.52
C LEU A 78 -5.76 -2.72 -8.92
N MET A 79 -6.98 -2.45 -9.34
CA MET A 79 -7.23 -1.89 -10.68
C MET A 79 -6.69 -0.47 -10.80
N SER A 80 -6.91 0.36 -9.80
CA SER A 80 -6.44 1.75 -9.81
C SER A 80 -4.92 1.85 -9.91
N LEU A 81 -4.21 1.06 -9.09
CA LEU A 81 -2.75 1.09 -9.12
C LEU A 81 -2.19 0.60 -10.46
N ASN A 82 -2.76 -0.47 -11.02
CA ASN A 82 -2.27 -1.02 -12.29
C ASN A 82 -2.62 -0.19 -13.53
N LEU A 83 -3.44 0.85 -13.39
CA LEU A 83 -3.71 1.77 -14.50
C LEU A 83 -2.54 2.70 -14.83
N HIS A 84 -1.60 2.85 -13.92
CA HIS A 84 -0.52 3.83 -14.07
C HIS A 84 0.77 3.20 -14.57
N PRO A 85 1.47 3.84 -15.52
CA PRO A 85 2.76 3.36 -15.99
C PRO A 85 3.76 3.26 -14.84
N GLY A 86 4.56 2.19 -14.85
CA GLY A 86 5.58 1.97 -13.83
C GLY A 86 5.09 1.40 -12.52
N VAL A 87 3.77 1.15 -12.41
CA VAL A 87 3.17 0.55 -11.21
C VAL A 87 2.69 -0.85 -11.53
N ILE A 88 3.19 -1.83 -10.78
CA ILE A 88 2.77 -3.22 -10.87
C ILE A 88 2.26 -3.62 -9.49
N CYS A 89 0.98 -3.92 -9.41
CA CYS A 89 0.31 -4.26 -8.17
C CYS A 89 -0.23 -5.68 -8.20
N GLY A 90 0.15 -6.48 -7.22
CA GLY A 90 -0.39 -7.82 -7.00
C GLY A 90 -1.47 -7.80 -5.92
N TYR A 91 -2.27 -8.85 -5.87
CA TYR A 91 -3.38 -8.97 -4.94
C TYR A 91 -3.10 -10.08 -3.94
N CYS A 92 -3.22 -9.76 -2.66
CA CYS A 92 -2.97 -10.72 -1.58
C CYS A 92 -4.16 -10.75 -0.63
N ILE A 93 -4.73 -11.94 -0.43
CA ILE A 93 -5.79 -12.19 0.54
C ILE A 93 -5.18 -12.73 1.83
N ASP A 94 -4.12 -13.51 1.71
CA ASP A 94 -3.51 -14.21 2.84
C ASP A 94 -1.97 -14.25 2.70
N PRO A 95 -1.25 -14.74 3.73
CA PRO A 95 0.22 -14.82 3.66
C PRO A 95 0.75 -15.71 2.52
N ALA A 96 0.01 -16.74 2.10
CA ALA A 96 0.42 -17.59 1.00
C ALA A 96 0.45 -16.82 -0.31
N ASP A 97 -0.54 -15.97 -0.56
CA ASP A 97 -0.55 -15.10 -1.73
C ASP A 97 0.66 -14.16 -1.73
N ALA A 98 0.98 -13.58 -0.59
CA ALA A 98 2.13 -12.67 -0.47
C ALA A 98 3.44 -13.41 -0.76
N PHE A 99 3.58 -14.63 -0.25
CA PHE A 99 4.76 -15.47 -0.53
C PHE A 99 4.89 -15.78 -2.03
N LEU A 100 3.79 -16.21 -2.66
CA LEU A 100 3.81 -16.55 -4.09
C LEU A 100 4.08 -15.31 -4.95
N LEU A 101 3.52 -14.16 -4.59
CA LEU A 101 3.78 -12.90 -5.29
C LEU A 101 5.26 -12.52 -5.20
N SER A 102 5.89 -12.74 -4.06
CA SER A 102 7.30 -12.41 -3.85
C SER A 102 8.25 -13.23 -4.75
N LEU A 103 7.80 -14.35 -5.29
CA LEU A 103 8.57 -15.18 -6.19
C LEU A 103 8.52 -14.73 -7.64
N ILE A 104 7.62 -13.82 -7.96
CA ILE A 104 7.49 -13.30 -9.32
C ILE A 104 8.64 -12.34 -9.59
N ASN A 105 9.39 -12.65 -10.63
CA ASN A 105 10.55 -11.86 -11.02
C ASN A 105 10.17 -10.99 -12.24
N ILE A 106 9.93 -9.73 -11.98
CA ILE A 106 9.49 -8.79 -13.02
C ILE A 106 10.62 -7.81 -13.35
#